data_8802ad3cfab23a44940aa8721ad0acd3
#
_entry.id   8802ad3cfab23a44940aa8721ad0acd3
#
_cell.length_a   1.000
_cell.length_b   1.000
_cell.length_c   1.000
_cell.angle_alpha   90.00
_cell.angle_beta   90.00
_cell.angle_gamma   90.00
#
_symmetry.space_group_name_H-M   'P 1'
#
loop_
_entity.id
_entity.type
_entity.pdbx_description
1 polymer ?
#
loop_
_entity_poly.entity_id
_entity_poly.type
_entity_poly.pdbx_seq_one_letter_code
_entity_poly.pdbx_strand_id
1 'polypeptide(L)'
;MSHTLIFPLSRSRTASDQVDAVMQETVPSVPRYIRTSAIALLVAVSYYAGSQIGFLLTPAQSAISTFWPPNAILLAAFLLTPPRIWWVLLLAVMPAHLSIQLKTGIPLLSSLGWFVGNTGEALLGAACIRYFKKEKPLFESVQGVVVFIAFGVLLATLVTSFADAASTFLTGLGSNYWTLWTARLTTNMISNLVIVPTIVILGVKGISWFRRVKPARYFEAGVLAVGIVTVSLLVFSAENGAGSMPAFVFAPLPLLLWAALRFEAGGLSASMLAVALISAWNAMHGRGPFAELSVADDVLSLHVVLTGLALPLMLTAALIAERRRGDETLRATRIKLVDAQEQERHRIARELHDGIVQQLTLLGLGVDELRSGSNVSQRTALDQLYDQVSEVSKATHDLSHNLYPFALEYLGLVEALKKLCRDTGAKSGLTINFSEKDVPSHFPSDISHCLFRIAQEALQNIVKHGHASLATMELKVRSGHALLRIVDDGIGMTAEQQQTRGMGLASMCERVCAFDGVCKVTSRPLKGTTLEASVPLKQEPQAGE
;
A
#
# COMPACT_ATOMS: atom_id res chain seq x y z
N MET A 1 40.72 -32.60 -24.34
CA MET A 1 39.33 -33.05 -24.33
C MET A 1 38.87 -33.14 -22.87
N SER A 2 38.28 -32.07 -22.37
CA SER A 2 37.79 -32.00 -20.99
C SER A 2 36.28 -31.75 -21.06
N HIS A 3 35.50 -32.74 -20.66
CA HIS A 3 34.06 -32.67 -20.58
C HIS A 3 33.65 -32.05 -19.23
N THR A 4 33.08 -30.84 -19.27
CA THR A 4 32.44 -30.21 -18.13
C THR A 4 30.96 -30.60 -18.12
N LEU A 5 30.55 -31.40 -17.14
CA LEU A 5 29.16 -31.75 -16.88
C LEU A 5 28.50 -30.62 -16.08
N ILE A 6 27.57 -29.93 -16.71
CA ILE A 6 26.70 -28.94 -16.05
C ILE A 6 25.42 -29.69 -15.57
N PHE A 7 25.26 -29.82 -14.25
CA PHE A 7 24.01 -30.29 -13.64
C PHE A 7 23.01 -29.14 -13.57
N PRO A 8 21.76 -29.29 -14.04
CA PRO A 8 20.74 -28.30 -13.81
C PRO A 8 20.27 -28.36 -12.35
N LEU A 9 20.39 -27.24 -11.64
CA LEU A 9 19.78 -27.04 -10.33
C LEU A 9 18.25 -27.13 -10.47
N SER A 10 17.65 -28.23 -10.02
CA SER A 10 16.21 -28.36 -9.85
C SER A 10 15.76 -27.40 -8.73
N ARG A 11 15.04 -26.34 -9.10
CA ARG A 11 14.29 -25.52 -8.14
C ARG A 11 13.31 -26.44 -7.42
N SER A 12 13.52 -26.67 -6.13
CA SER A 12 12.51 -27.28 -5.26
C SER A 12 11.28 -26.36 -5.22
N ARG A 13 10.16 -26.79 -5.77
CA ARG A 13 8.85 -26.12 -5.62
C ARG A 13 8.52 -26.12 -4.14
N THR A 14 8.21 -24.93 -3.60
CA THR A 14 7.77 -24.78 -2.22
C THR A 14 6.38 -25.43 -2.04
N ALA A 15 6.05 -25.86 -0.83
CA ALA A 15 4.72 -26.42 -0.51
C ALA A 15 3.57 -25.47 -0.89
N SER A 16 3.81 -24.16 -0.90
CA SER A 16 2.89 -23.12 -1.39
C SER A 16 2.57 -23.27 -2.87
N ASP A 17 3.59 -23.55 -3.73
CA ASP A 17 3.39 -23.72 -5.18
C ASP A 17 2.57 -24.98 -5.50
N GLN A 18 2.65 -26.01 -4.64
CA GLN A 18 1.84 -27.22 -4.79
C GLN A 18 0.39 -27.00 -4.36
N VAL A 19 0.14 -26.22 -3.29
CA VAL A 19 -1.22 -25.87 -2.85
C VAL A 19 -1.92 -24.98 -3.87
N ASP A 20 -1.21 -24.01 -4.45
CA ASP A 20 -1.74 -23.13 -5.48
C ASP A 20 -2.01 -23.89 -6.79
N ALA A 21 -1.19 -24.88 -7.15
CA ALA A 21 -1.40 -25.74 -8.31
C ALA A 21 -2.65 -26.66 -8.12
N VAL A 22 -2.84 -27.24 -6.94
CA VAL A 22 -4.00 -28.08 -6.60
C VAL A 22 -5.29 -27.25 -6.52
N MET A 23 -5.23 -26.01 -6.02
CA MET A 23 -6.38 -25.10 -5.99
C MET A 23 -6.76 -24.58 -7.39
N GLN A 24 -5.84 -24.54 -8.34
CA GLN A 24 -6.13 -24.18 -9.73
C GLN A 24 -6.78 -25.33 -10.54
N GLU A 25 -6.59 -26.59 -10.15
CA GLU A 25 -7.16 -27.74 -10.85
C GLU A 25 -8.62 -28.04 -10.49
N THR A 26 -9.18 -27.48 -9.41
CA THR A 26 -10.52 -27.86 -8.91
C THR A 26 -11.66 -26.90 -9.29
N VAL A 27 -11.38 -25.74 -9.93
CA VAL A 27 -12.43 -24.87 -10.48
C VAL A 27 -12.45 -25.05 -12.00
N PRO A 28 -13.54 -25.52 -12.62
CA PRO A 28 -13.62 -25.64 -14.07
C PRO A 28 -13.42 -24.26 -14.68
N SER A 29 -12.32 -24.10 -15.41
CA SER A 29 -11.99 -22.85 -16.09
C SER A 29 -13.05 -22.57 -17.16
N VAL A 30 -13.88 -21.55 -16.93
CA VAL A 30 -14.88 -21.12 -17.91
C VAL A 30 -14.18 -20.91 -19.26
N PRO A 31 -14.64 -21.57 -20.34
CA PRO A 31 -14.02 -21.47 -21.65
C PRO A 31 -13.82 -20.02 -22.07
N ARG A 32 -12.67 -19.71 -22.66
CA ARG A 32 -12.24 -18.34 -22.99
C ARG A 32 -13.28 -17.57 -23.82
N TYR A 33 -13.96 -18.27 -24.75
CA TYR A 33 -15.01 -17.66 -25.56
C TYR A 33 -16.23 -17.25 -24.74
N ILE A 34 -16.66 -18.08 -23.76
CA ILE A 34 -17.80 -17.74 -22.87
C ILE A 34 -17.47 -16.49 -22.04
N ARG A 35 -16.26 -16.44 -21.49
CA ARG A 35 -15.80 -15.26 -20.74
C ARG A 35 -15.75 -14.01 -21.61
N THR A 36 -15.27 -14.12 -22.85
CA THR A 36 -15.22 -12.99 -23.79
C THR A 36 -16.63 -12.53 -24.16
N SER A 37 -17.55 -13.47 -24.47
CA SER A 37 -18.95 -13.15 -24.78
C SER A 37 -19.68 -12.49 -23.59
N ALA A 38 -19.45 -12.98 -22.36
CA ALA A 38 -20.03 -12.38 -21.16
C ALA A 38 -19.53 -10.94 -20.94
N ILE A 39 -18.24 -10.68 -21.14
CA ILE A 39 -17.67 -9.33 -21.06
C ILE A 39 -18.27 -8.45 -22.16
N ALA A 40 -18.36 -8.92 -23.40
CA ALA A 40 -18.91 -8.18 -24.51
C ALA A 40 -20.40 -7.80 -24.27
N LEU A 41 -21.19 -8.75 -23.77
CA LEU A 41 -22.57 -8.50 -23.40
C LEU A 41 -22.70 -7.47 -22.26
N LEU A 42 -21.88 -7.61 -21.21
CA LEU A 42 -21.85 -6.65 -20.10
C LEU A 42 -21.52 -5.24 -20.60
N VAL A 43 -20.51 -5.09 -21.46
CA VAL A 43 -20.11 -3.79 -22.03
C VAL A 43 -21.23 -3.24 -22.91
N ALA A 44 -21.87 -4.04 -23.77
CA ALA A 44 -22.96 -3.60 -24.61
C ALA A 44 -24.19 -3.13 -23.80
N VAL A 45 -24.57 -3.88 -22.76
CA VAL A 45 -25.67 -3.50 -21.84
C VAL A 45 -25.32 -2.21 -21.07
N SER A 46 -24.07 -2.12 -20.54
CA SER A 46 -23.62 -0.92 -19.84
C SER A 46 -23.57 0.30 -20.76
N TYR A 47 -23.12 0.13 -22.00
CA TYR A 47 -23.09 1.17 -23.01
C TYR A 47 -24.53 1.65 -23.34
N TYR A 48 -25.46 0.73 -23.55
CA TYR A 48 -26.87 1.04 -23.79
C TYR A 48 -27.48 1.81 -22.61
N ALA A 49 -27.29 1.33 -21.38
CA ALA A 49 -27.77 2.01 -20.18
C ALA A 49 -27.12 3.40 -20.00
N GLY A 50 -25.83 3.51 -20.25
CA GLY A 50 -25.10 4.78 -20.25
C GLY A 50 -25.65 5.76 -21.29
N SER A 51 -26.02 5.27 -22.49
CA SER A 51 -26.65 6.09 -23.52
C SER A 51 -28.04 6.56 -23.09
N GLN A 52 -28.84 5.73 -22.45
CA GLN A 52 -30.13 6.15 -21.87
C GLN A 52 -29.95 7.28 -20.85
N ILE A 53 -28.98 7.15 -19.95
CA ILE A 53 -28.64 8.21 -18.98
C ILE A 53 -28.23 9.48 -19.73
N GLY A 54 -27.39 9.37 -20.77
CA GLY A 54 -26.98 10.50 -21.60
C GLY A 54 -28.15 11.22 -22.23
N PHE A 55 -29.12 10.50 -22.80
CA PHE A 55 -30.33 11.10 -23.38
C PHE A 55 -31.24 11.73 -22.31
N LEU A 56 -31.39 11.10 -21.14
CA LEU A 56 -32.10 11.68 -20.00
C LEU A 56 -31.47 13.00 -19.52
N LEU A 57 -30.17 13.16 -19.70
CA LEU A 57 -29.41 14.35 -19.34
C LEU A 57 -29.16 15.28 -20.57
N THR A 58 -29.99 15.20 -21.60
CA THR A 58 -29.93 16.09 -22.78
C THR A 58 -31.04 17.16 -22.66
N PRO A 59 -30.68 18.46 -22.61
CA PRO A 59 -31.67 19.52 -22.56
C PRO A 59 -32.54 19.53 -23.82
N ALA A 60 -33.85 19.84 -23.68
CA ALA A 60 -34.82 19.77 -24.77
C ALA A 60 -34.45 20.64 -26.00
N GLN A 61 -33.67 21.70 -25.80
CA GLN A 61 -33.25 22.62 -26.84
C GLN A 61 -31.79 22.38 -27.33
N SER A 62 -31.13 21.32 -26.87
CA SER A 62 -29.73 21.01 -27.17
C SER A 62 -29.61 19.70 -27.94
N ALA A 63 -28.74 19.68 -28.92
CA ALA A 63 -28.34 18.44 -29.61
C ALA A 63 -27.29 17.64 -28.84
N ILE A 64 -26.81 18.16 -27.68
CA ILE A 64 -25.69 17.59 -26.94
C ILE A 64 -26.11 17.42 -25.48
N SER A 65 -25.82 16.22 -24.95
CA SER A 65 -26.04 15.88 -23.53
C SER A 65 -25.07 16.65 -22.63
N THR A 66 -25.52 16.96 -21.40
CA THR A 66 -24.67 17.49 -20.32
C THR A 66 -23.70 16.46 -19.77
N PHE A 67 -23.95 15.16 -19.99
CA PHE A 67 -23.11 14.08 -19.49
C PHE A 67 -23.25 12.85 -20.39
N TRP A 68 -22.13 12.31 -20.90
CA TRP A 68 -22.14 11.22 -21.89
C TRP A 68 -21.34 10.00 -21.43
N PRO A 69 -21.95 9.08 -20.67
CA PRO A 69 -21.28 7.90 -20.12
C PRO A 69 -20.72 6.90 -21.15
N PRO A 70 -21.29 6.68 -22.33
CA PRO A 70 -20.92 5.60 -23.23
C PRO A 70 -19.43 5.55 -23.60
N ASN A 71 -18.81 6.71 -23.93
CA ASN A 71 -17.39 6.79 -24.27
C ASN A 71 -16.49 6.36 -23.13
N ALA A 72 -16.81 6.83 -21.93
CA ALA A 72 -16.08 6.49 -20.71
C ALA A 72 -16.20 5.01 -20.35
N ILE A 73 -17.39 4.41 -20.52
CA ILE A 73 -17.61 2.97 -20.31
C ILE A 73 -16.77 2.15 -21.28
N LEU A 74 -16.73 2.55 -22.58
CA LEU A 74 -15.96 1.84 -23.60
C LEU A 74 -14.45 2.00 -23.37
N LEU A 75 -13.98 3.21 -23.03
CA LEU A 75 -12.58 3.46 -22.68
C LEU A 75 -12.16 2.61 -21.46
N ALA A 76 -12.98 2.57 -20.41
CA ALA A 76 -12.72 1.73 -19.25
C ALA A 76 -12.68 0.23 -19.60
N ALA A 77 -13.59 -0.23 -20.46
CA ALA A 77 -13.62 -1.59 -20.95
C ALA A 77 -12.32 -1.96 -21.73
N PHE A 78 -11.84 -1.07 -22.59
CA PHE A 78 -10.57 -1.27 -23.30
C PHE A 78 -9.36 -1.28 -22.36
N LEU A 79 -9.35 -0.46 -21.33
CA LEU A 79 -8.29 -0.48 -20.32
C LEU A 79 -8.27 -1.77 -19.48
N LEU A 80 -9.44 -2.34 -19.19
CA LEU A 80 -9.59 -3.58 -18.41
C LEU A 80 -9.40 -4.85 -19.23
N THR A 81 -9.46 -4.78 -20.57
CA THR A 81 -9.42 -5.95 -21.45
C THR A 81 -8.21 -5.95 -22.37
N PRO A 82 -7.68 -7.13 -22.77
CA PRO A 82 -6.57 -7.19 -23.71
C PRO A 82 -6.97 -6.69 -25.11
N PRO A 83 -6.08 -6.03 -25.88
CA PRO A 83 -6.39 -5.48 -27.21
C PRO A 83 -6.94 -6.51 -28.21
N ARG A 84 -6.60 -7.77 -28.04
CA ARG A 84 -7.06 -8.87 -28.91
C ARG A 84 -8.57 -9.04 -28.97
N ILE A 85 -9.32 -8.56 -27.96
CA ILE A 85 -10.79 -8.67 -27.90
C ILE A 85 -11.50 -7.34 -28.13
N TRP A 86 -10.80 -6.25 -28.36
CA TRP A 86 -11.41 -4.92 -28.55
C TRP A 86 -12.39 -4.90 -29.72
N TRP A 87 -12.05 -5.56 -30.82
CA TRP A 87 -12.95 -5.67 -31.98
C TRP A 87 -14.27 -6.38 -31.64
N VAL A 88 -14.25 -7.37 -30.71
CA VAL A 88 -15.47 -8.04 -30.23
C VAL A 88 -16.34 -7.07 -29.45
N LEU A 89 -15.73 -6.23 -28.60
CA LEU A 89 -16.44 -5.20 -27.83
C LEU A 89 -17.08 -4.17 -28.78
N LEU A 90 -16.36 -3.72 -29.81
CA LEU A 90 -16.89 -2.79 -30.83
C LEU A 90 -18.09 -3.38 -31.56
N LEU A 91 -18.01 -4.63 -31.99
CA LEU A 91 -19.13 -5.32 -32.64
C LEU A 91 -20.34 -5.50 -31.71
N ALA A 92 -20.11 -5.74 -30.43
CA ALA A 92 -21.19 -5.90 -29.44
C ALA A 92 -21.87 -4.55 -29.11
N VAL A 93 -21.12 -3.44 -29.10
CA VAL A 93 -21.62 -2.11 -28.77
C VAL A 93 -22.36 -1.47 -29.95
N MET A 94 -22.02 -1.79 -31.19
CA MET A 94 -22.63 -1.20 -32.38
C MET A 94 -24.17 -1.33 -32.45
N PRO A 95 -24.79 -2.53 -32.25
CA PRO A 95 -26.23 -2.65 -32.20
C PRO A 95 -26.86 -1.85 -31.05
N ALA A 96 -26.22 -1.82 -29.86
CA ALA A 96 -26.68 -1.05 -28.72
C ALA A 96 -26.71 0.45 -29.04
N HIS A 97 -25.65 0.98 -29.68
CA HIS A 97 -25.56 2.36 -30.11
C HIS A 97 -26.64 2.71 -31.15
N LEU A 98 -26.73 1.95 -32.23
CA LEU A 98 -27.68 2.24 -33.31
C LEU A 98 -29.14 2.12 -32.83
N SER A 99 -29.47 1.10 -32.02
CA SER A 99 -30.84 0.90 -31.52
C SER A 99 -31.37 2.08 -30.72
N ILE A 100 -30.54 2.73 -29.90
CA ILE A 100 -30.98 3.85 -29.10
C ILE A 100 -31.04 5.15 -29.92
N GLN A 101 -30.05 5.40 -30.80
CA GLN A 101 -30.02 6.59 -31.63
C GLN A 101 -31.23 6.63 -32.59
N LEU A 102 -31.53 5.51 -33.25
CA LEU A 102 -32.66 5.42 -34.18
C LEU A 102 -34.00 5.53 -33.44
N LYS A 103 -34.13 4.97 -32.23
CA LYS A 103 -35.34 5.12 -31.40
C LYS A 103 -35.59 6.56 -31.00
N THR A 104 -34.54 7.38 -30.82
CA THR A 104 -34.66 8.79 -30.48
C THR A 104 -34.80 9.70 -31.74
N GLY A 105 -34.97 9.11 -32.92
CA GLY A 105 -35.20 9.85 -34.17
C GLY A 105 -33.94 10.43 -34.80
N ILE A 106 -32.75 10.06 -34.36
CA ILE A 106 -31.49 10.53 -34.93
C ILE A 106 -31.26 9.87 -36.31
N PRO A 107 -30.93 10.63 -37.38
CA PRO A 107 -30.66 10.06 -38.69
C PRO A 107 -29.52 9.03 -38.68
N LEU A 108 -29.64 7.99 -39.51
CA LEU A 108 -28.65 6.90 -39.56
C LEU A 108 -27.23 7.40 -39.81
N LEU A 109 -27.07 8.39 -40.73
CA LEU A 109 -25.77 8.97 -41.05
C LEU A 109 -25.11 9.65 -39.86
N SER A 110 -25.87 10.41 -39.05
CA SER A 110 -25.40 11.03 -37.82
C SER A 110 -25.05 9.97 -36.80
N SER A 111 -25.91 8.94 -36.65
CA SER A 111 -25.67 7.83 -35.71
C SER A 111 -24.38 7.07 -36.04
N LEU A 112 -24.08 6.83 -37.31
CA LEU A 112 -22.81 6.21 -37.74
C LEU A 112 -21.62 7.13 -37.49
N GLY A 113 -21.75 8.44 -37.77
CA GLY A 113 -20.72 9.41 -37.47
C GLY A 113 -20.36 9.47 -35.99
N TRP A 114 -21.38 9.53 -35.13
CA TRP A 114 -21.18 9.50 -33.67
C TRP A 114 -20.63 8.15 -33.16
N PHE A 115 -20.98 7.02 -33.78
CA PHE A 115 -20.38 5.74 -33.48
C PHE A 115 -18.88 5.73 -33.73
N VAL A 116 -18.45 6.26 -34.91
CA VAL A 116 -17.03 6.35 -35.25
C VAL A 116 -16.29 7.31 -34.32
N GLY A 117 -16.86 8.47 -33.99
CA GLY A 117 -16.29 9.41 -33.02
C GLY A 117 -16.14 8.83 -31.64
N ASN A 118 -17.22 8.29 -31.08
CA ASN A 118 -17.25 7.71 -29.74
C ASN A 118 -16.28 6.53 -29.59
N THR A 119 -16.26 5.61 -30.57
CA THR A 119 -15.35 4.46 -30.57
C THR A 119 -13.92 4.86 -30.84
N GLY A 120 -13.70 5.85 -31.72
CA GLY A 120 -12.39 6.43 -32.02
C GLY A 120 -11.76 7.08 -30.79
N GLU A 121 -12.55 7.82 -30.00
CA GLU A 121 -12.12 8.42 -28.72
C GLU A 121 -11.64 7.34 -27.75
N ALA A 122 -12.46 6.33 -27.51
CA ALA A 122 -12.13 5.26 -26.58
C ALA A 122 -10.88 4.46 -27.04
N LEU A 123 -10.77 4.17 -28.35
CA LEU A 123 -9.62 3.47 -28.94
C LEU A 123 -8.33 4.29 -28.84
N LEU A 124 -8.38 5.56 -29.24
CA LEU A 124 -7.23 6.46 -29.20
C LEU A 124 -6.73 6.63 -27.76
N GLY A 125 -7.66 6.93 -26.84
CA GLY A 125 -7.34 7.08 -25.43
C GLY A 125 -6.72 5.82 -24.84
N ALA A 126 -7.34 4.65 -25.06
CA ALA A 126 -6.83 3.38 -24.54
C ALA A 126 -5.48 2.99 -25.16
N ALA A 127 -5.28 3.18 -26.46
CA ALA A 127 -4.02 2.88 -27.13
C ALA A 127 -2.88 3.75 -26.62
N CYS A 128 -3.09 5.07 -26.54
CA CYS A 128 -2.10 6.01 -26.01
C CYS A 128 -1.78 5.73 -24.54
N ILE A 129 -2.80 5.54 -23.68
CA ILE A 129 -2.59 5.23 -22.27
C ILE A 129 -1.75 3.95 -22.14
N ARG A 130 -2.04 2.89 -22.89
CA ARG A 130 -1.27 1.64 -22.84
C ARG A 130 0.17 1.80 -23.33
N TYR A 131 0.38 2.61 -24.35
CA TYR A 131 1.71 2.86 -24.91
C TYR A 131 2.60 3.64 -23.93
N PHE A 132 2.06 4.69 -23.29
CA PHE A 132 2.82 5.55 -22.38
C PHE A 132 2.79 5.09 -20.91
N LYS A 133 1.86 4.19 -20.55
CA LYS A 133 1.80 3.61 -19.19
C LYS A 133 2.97 2.66 -18.98
N LYS A 134 3.85 3.00 -18.05
CA LYS A 134 4.86 2.08 -17.52
C LYS A 134 4.21 1.08 -16.53
N GLU A 135 4.98 0.26 -15.87
CA GLU A 135 4.54 -0.86 -15.01
C GLU A 135 3.65 -0.45 -13.81
N LYS A 136 3.59 0.84 -13.46
CA LYS A 136 2.81 1.34 -12.31
C LYS A 136 1.28 1.30 -12.57
N PRO A 137 0.45 1.08 -11.52
CA PRO A 137 -1.01 1.14 -11.63
C PRO A 137 -1.50 2.53 -12.07
N LEU A 138 -2.51 2.56 -12.94
CA LEU A 138 -2.95 3.78 -13.63
C LEU A 138 -3.41 4.90 -12.67
N PHE A 139 -4.21 4.56 -11.64
CA PHE A 139 -4.81 5.54 -10.73
C PHE A 139 -4.18 5.57 -9.33
N GLU A 140 -3.08 4.86 -9.12
CA GLU A 140 -2.39 4.78 -7.83
C GLU A 140 -0.96 5.32 -7.93
N SER A 141 -0.65 6.02 -9.01
CA SER A 141 0.61 6.75 -9.23
C SER A 141 0.34 8.07 -9.93
N VAL A 142 1.10 9.10 -9.59
CA VAL A 142 1.01 10.43 -10.23
C VAL A 142 1.25 10.32 -11.74
N GLN A 143 2.26 9.56 -12.16
CA GLN A 143 2.54 9.34 -13.57
C GLN A 143 1.37 8.69 -14.30
N GLY A 144 0.71 7.69 -13.70
CA GLY A 144 -0.45 7.03 -14.30
C GLY A 144 -1.63 7.98 -14.47
N VAL A 145 -1.93 8.80 -13.45
CA VAL A 145 -2.99 9.81 -13.52
C VAL A 145 -2.68 10.89 -14.57
N VAL A 146 -1.43 11.37 -14.64
CA VAL A 146 -1.03 12.35 -15.67
C VAL A 146 -1.18 11.75 -17.08
N VAL A 147 -0.77 10.50 -17.31
CA VAL A 147 -0.96 9.80 -18.59
C VAL A 147 -2.44 9.66 -18.92
N PHE A 148 -3.28 9.30 -17.94
CA PHE A 148 -4.72 9.21 -18.13
C PHE A 148 -5.33 10.56 -18.51
N ILE A 149 -4.99 11.63 -17.77
CA ILE A 149 -5.49 12.98 -18.05
C ILE A 149 -5.04 13.45 -19.44
N ALA A 150 -3.75 13.31 -19.75
CA ALA A 150 -3.19 13.78 -21.02
C ALA A 150 -3.80 13.07 -22.24
N PHE A 151 -3.96 11.76 -22.18
CA PHE A 151 -4.35 10.94 -23.33
C PHE A 151 -5.82 10.49 -23.31
N GLY A 152 -6.36 10.16 -22.16
CA GLY A 152 -7.74 9.68 -22.02
C GLY A 152 -8.77 10.79 -21.86
N VAL A 153 -8.37 11.91 -21.24
CA VAL A 153 -9.28 13.03 -20.98
C VAL A 153 -9.06 14.17 -21.97
N LEU A 154 -7.82 14.56 -22.25
CA LEU A 154 -7.54 15.73 -23.11
C LEU A 154 -7.35 15.36 -24.58
N LEU A 155 -6.34 14.57 -24.93
CA LEU A 155 -5.97 14.33 -26.32
C LEU A 155 -7.05 13.60 -27.11
N ALA A 156 -7.56 12.50 -26.57
CA ALA A 156 -8.56 11.69 -27.26
C ALA A 156 -9.84 12.48 -27.50
N THR A 157 -10.37 13.16 -26.47
CA THR A 157 -11.58 13.99 -26.59
C THR A 157 -11.36 15.19 -27.50
N LEU A 158 -10.19 15.86 -27.43
CA LEU A 158 -9.88 17.00 -28.31
C LEU A 158 -9.92 16.60 -29.77
N VAL A 159 -9.25 15.51 -30.14
CA VAL A 159 -9.15 15.07 -31.54
C VAL A 159 -10.51 14.62 -32.07
N THR A 160 -11.28 13.86 -31.31
CA THR A 160 -12.55 13.29 -31.79
C THR A 160 -13.71 14.28 -31.77
N SER A 161 -13.68 15.26 -30.84
CA SER A 161 -14.73 16.29 -30.77
C SER A 161 -14.87 17.14 -32.05
N PHE A 162 -13.79 17.31 -32.81
CA PHE A 162 -13.87 17.99 -34.12
C PHE A 162 -14.73 17.22 -35.12
N ALA A 163 -14.52 15.89 -35.21
CA ALA A 163 -15.29 15.03 -36.11
C ALA A 163 -16.75 14.90 -35.64
N ASP A 164 -17.00 14.79 -34.34
CA ASP A 164 -18.33 14.70 -33.76
C ASP A 164 -19.15 16.00 -33.99
N ALA A 165 -18.52 17.15 -33.78
CA ALA A 165 -19.13 18.45 -34.03
C ALA A 165 -19.42 18.61 -35.52
N ALA A 166 -18.50 18.23 -36.41
CA ALA A 166 -18.70 18.27 -37.87
C ALA A 166 -19.86 17.38 -38.32
N SER A 167 -19.93 16.15 -37.81
CA SER A 167 -21.05 15.23 -38.10
C SER A 167 -22.41 15.81 -37.67
N THR A 168 -22.46 16.40 -36.45
CA THR A 168 -23.69 17.04 -35.94
C THR A 168 -24.09 18.27 -36.74
N PHE A 169 -23.12 19.12 -37.12
CA PHE A 169 -23.34 20.33 -37.88
C PHE A 169 -23.80 20.02 -39.32
N LEU A 170 -23.08 19.12 -40.02
CA LEU A 170 -23.39 18.76 -41.41
C LEU A 170 -24.73 18.06 -41.59
N THR A 171 -25.22 17.40 -40.57
CA THR A 171 -26.54 16.75 -40.58
C THR A 171 -27.68 17.66 -40.13
N GLY A 172 -27.41 18.93 -39.85
CA GLY A 172 -28.44 19.93 -39.49
C GLY A 172 -29.00 19.80 -38.07
N LEU A 173 -28.35 19.01 -37.23
CA LEU A 173 -28.76 18.82 -35.83
C LEU A 173 -28.27 19.96 -34.90
N GLY A 174 -27.56 20.94 -35.43
CA GLY A 174 -27.14 22.13 -34.71
C GLY A 174 -26.67 23.23 -35.64
N SER A 175 -26.78 24.50 -35.20
CA SER A 175 -26.57 25.70 -36.06
C SER A 175 -25.18 26.31 -35.93
N ASN A 176 -24.44 26.05 -34.85
CA ASN A 176 -23.12 26.65 -34.63
C ASN A 176 -22.08 25.55 -34.31
N TYR A 177 -21.10 25.41 -35.23
CA TYR A 177 -20.06 24.41 -35.08
C TYR A 177 -19.22 24.54 -33.81
N TRP A 178 -18.81 25.75 -33.45
CA TRP A 178 -17.95 25.96 -32.27
C TRP A 178 -18.67 25.71 -30.97
N THR A 179 -19.94 26.05 -30.88
CA THR A 179 -20.77 25.71 -29.71
C THR A 179 -20.94 24.20 -29.58
N LEU A 180 -21.14 23.49 -30.69
CA LEU A 180 -21.22 22.03 -30.70
C LEU A 180 -19.89 21.40 -30.26
N TRP A 181 -18.78 21.94 -30.81
CA TRP A 181 -17.45 21.44 -30.48
C TRP A 181 -17.10 21.63 -28.99
N THR A 182 -17.30 22.82 -28.41
CA THR A 182 -17.02 23.08 -26.98
C THR A 182 -17.88 22.24 -26.09
N ALA A 183 -19.15 22.05 -26.39
CA ALA A 183 -20.06 21.22 -25.62
C ALA A 183 -19.65 19.73 -25.67
N ARG A 184 -19.32 19.18 -26.85
CA ARG A 184 -18.80 17.80 -27.00
C ARG A 184 -17.51 17.58 -26.24
N LEU A 185 -16.54 18.49 -26.42
CA LEU A 185 -15.26 18.43 -25.74
C LEU A 185 -15.43 18.36 -24.22
N THR A 186 -16.15 19.32 -23.64
CA THR A 186 -16.28 19.42 -22.19
C THR A 186 -17.12 18.29 -21.59
N THR A 187 -18.18 17.86 -22.27
CA THR A 187 -19.03 16.73 -21.84
C THR A 187 -18.23 15.42 -21.80
N ASN A 188 -17.45 15.13 -22.85
CA ASN A 188 -16.66 13.92 -22.91
C ASN A 188 -15.47 13.96 -21.92
N MET A 189 -14.83 15.13 -21.74
CA MET A 189 -13.78 15.32 -20.74
C MET A 189 -14.27 14.98 -19.33
N ILE A 190 -15.38 15.57 -18.89
CA ILE A 190 -15.90 15.32 -17.53
C ILE A 190 -16.40 13.89 -17.37
N SER A 191 -17.03 13.31 -18.40
CA SER A 191 -17.48 11.93 -18.39
C SER A 191 -16.33 10.94 -18.24
N ASN A 192 -15.25 11.11 -19.02
CA ASN A 192 -14.06 10.28 -18.92
C ASN A 192 -13.36 10.47 -17.57
N LEU A 193 -13.22 11.71 -17.10
CA LEU A 193 -12.53 12.05 -15.86
C LEU A 193 -13.17 11.38 -14.63
N VAL A 194 -14.49 11.23 -14.63
CA VAL A 194 -15.24 10.76 -13.48
C VAL A 194 -15.59 9.27 -13.56
N ILE A 195 -16.01 8.78 -14.75
CA ILE A 195 -16.49 7.40 -14.90
C ILE A 195 -15.34 6.41 -15.05
N VAL A 196 -14.33 6.73 -15.87
CA VAL A 196 -13.25 5.79 -16.19
C VAL A 196 -12.51 5.32 -14.93
N PRO A 197 -12.06 6.21 -14.01
CA PRO A 197 -11.39 5.78 -12.80
C PRO A 197 -12.30 4.91 -11.92
N THR A 198 -13.58 5.27 -11.80
CA THR A 198 -14.56 4.52 -11.01
C THR A 198 -14.66 3.07 -11.52
N ILE A 199 -14.88 2.87 -12.83
CA ILE A 199 -15.01 1.54 -13.42
C ILE A 199 -13.69 0.76 -13.36
N VAL A 200 -12.56 1.38 -13.70
CA VAL A 200 -11.27 0.69 -13.74
C VAL A 200 -10.82 0.26 -12.34
N ILE A 201 -10.97 1.11 -11.33
CA ILE A 201 -10.59 0.77 -9.95
C ILE A 201 -11.48 -0.35 -9.40
N LEU A 202 -12.79 -0.29 -9.63
CA LEU A 202 -13.72 -1.37 -9.25
C LEU A 202 -13.41 -2.68 -9.98
N GLY A 203 -13.09 -2.62 -11.28
CA GLY A 203 -12.76 -3.77 -12.09
C GLY A 203 -11.44 -4.44 -11.68
N VAL A 204 -10.43 -3.66 -11.29
CA VAL A 204 -9.13 -4.19 -10.83
C VAL A 204 -9.20 -4.73 -9.40
N LYS A 205 -9.83 -4.01 -8.47
CA LYS A 205 -9.92 -4.44 -7.06
C LYS A 205 -10.89 -5.60 -6.86
N GLY A 206 -11.90 -5.72 -7.73
CA GLY A 206 -12.90 -6.80 -7.69
C GLY A 206 -13.80 -6.78 -6.44
N ILE A 207 -14.80 -7.69 -6.42
CA ILE A 207 -15.77 -7.79 -5.31
C ILE A 207 -15.11 -8.29 -4.02
N SER A 208 -14.03 -9.06 -4.12
CA SER A 208 -13.31 -9.60 -2.96
C SER A 208 -12.71 -8.51 -2.06
N TRP A 209 -12.37 -7.35 -2.62
CA TRP A 209 -11.88 -6.22 -1.85
C TRP A 209 -12.93 -5.70 -0.85
N PHE A 210 -14.20 -5.61 -1.27
CA PHE A 210 -15.29 -5.20 -0.39
C PHE A 210 -15.44 -6.13 0.83
N ARG A 211 -15.26 -7.44 0.67
CA ARG A 211 -15.40 -8.41 1.78
C ARG A 211 -14.31 -8.32 2.85
N ARG A 212 -13.16 -7.71 2.55
CA ARG A 212 -12.01 -7.59 3.48
C ARG A 212 -11.97 -6.27 4.26
N VAL A 213 -12.89 -5.37 3.99
CA VAL A 213 -12.94 -4.05 4.63
C VAL A 213 -13.60 -4.14 6.01
N LYS A 214 -13.02 -3.48 7.02
CA LYS A 214 -13.58 -3.43 8.38
C LYS A 214 -14.94 -2.74 8.40
N PRO A 215 -15.92 -3.19 9.22
CA PRO A 215 -17.28 -2.60 9.27
C PRO A 215 -17.30 -1.08 9.51
N ALA A 216 -16.42 -0.56 10.35
CA ALA A 216 -16.30 0.86 10.63
C ALA A 216 -16.02 1.70 9.35
N ARG A 217 -15.35 1.13 8.37
CA ARG A 217 -15.02 1.81 7.11
C ARG A 217 -16.22 1.91 6.18
N TYR A 218 -17.15 0.94 6.26
CA TYR A 218 -18.44 1.03 5.55
C TYR A 218 -19.33 2.11 6.13
N PHE A 219 -19.37 2.23 7.46
CA PHE A 219 -20.10 3.31 8.14
C PHE A 219 -19.54 4.68 7.72
N GLU A 220 -18.23 4.85 7.73
CA GLU A 220 -17.54 6.08 7.28
C GLU A 220 -17.88 6.42 5.82
N ALA A 221 -17.85 5.42 4.92
CA ALA A 221 -18.23 5.59 3.52
C ALA A 221 -19.72 5.97 3.35
N GLY A 222 -20.59 5.39 4.16
CA GLY A 222 -22.01 5.73 4.18
C GLY A 222 -22.25 7.18 4.62
N VAL A 223 -21.61 7.63 5.70
CA VAL A 223 -21.69 9.02 6.17
C VAL A 223 -21.19 9.99 5.10
N LEU A 224 -20.06 9.67 4.46
CA LEU A 224 -19.52 10.47 3.37
C LEU A 224 -20.48 10.54 2.17
N ALA A 225 -21.05 9.40 1.76
CA ALA A 225 -22.00 9.33 0.64
C ALA A 225 -23.25 10.16 0.93
N VAL A 226 -23.84 10.04 2.12
CA VAL A 226 -24.99 10.85 2.55
C VAL A 226 -24.62 12.33 2.57
N GLY A 227 -23.45 12.68 3.12
CA GLY A 227 -22.98 14.07 3.14
C GLY A 227 -22.83 14.66 1.73
N ILE A 228 -22.21 13.93 0.80
CA ILE A 228 -22.04 14.37 -0.59
C ILE A 228 -23.40 14.57 -1.28
N VAL A 229 -24.30 13.60 -1.15
CA VAL A 229 -25.64 13.72 -1.75
C VAL A 229 -26.40 14.91 -1.16
N THR A 230 -26.40 15.05 0.16
CA THR A 230 -27.11 16.15 0.85
C THR A 230 -26.56 17.52 0.44
N VAL A 231 -25.22 17.70 0.51
CA VAL A 231 -24.60 18.98 0.16
C VAL A 231 -24.80 19.29 -1.34
N SER A 232 -24.68 18.29 -2.21
CA SER A 232 -24.92 18.47 -3.65
C SER A 232 -26.38 18.84 -3.94
N LEU A 233 -27.35 18.21 -3.29
CA LEU A 233 -28.75 18.57 -3.45
C LEU A 233 -29.03 20.00 -2.93
N LEU A 234 -28.50 20.38 -1.77
CA LEU A 234 -28.67 21.73 -1.23
C LEU A 234 -28.11 22.81 -2.15
N VAL A 235 -26.94 22.55 -2.76
CA VAL A 235 -26.25 23.51 -3.65
C VAL A 235 -26.92 23.60 -5.02
N PHE A 236 -27.20 22.44 -5.64
CA PHE A 236 -27.63 22.39 -7.03
C PHE A 236 -29.14 22.39 -7.23
N SER A 237 -29.98 22.14 -6.20
CA SER A 237 -31.44 22.26 -6.31
C SER A 237 -32.03 23.61 -5.87
N ALA A 238 -31.19 24.58 -5.50
CA ALA A 238 -31.63 25.91 -5.15
C ALA A 238 -32.31 26.60 -6.35
N GLU A 239 -33.52 27.14 -6.13
CA GLU A 239 -34.25 27.89 -7.14
C GLU A 239 -33.70 29.32 -7.26
N ASN A 240 -33.82 29.91 -8.47
CA ASN A 240 -33.37 31.25 -8.77
C ASN A 240 -33.97 32.30 -7.84
N GLY A 241 -33.17 33.17 -7.24
CA GLY A 241 -33.58 34.36 -6.50
C GLY A 241 -33.36 34.34 -4.98
N ALA A 242 -33.03 33.21 -4.35
CA ALA A 242 -32.78 33.16 -2.90
C ALA A 242 -31.28 33.06 -2.61
N GLY A 243 -30.47 34.07 -3.02
CA GLY A 243 -29.09 34.20 -2.54
C GLY A 243 -28.09 33.10 -2.96
N SER A 244 -28.31 32.46 -4.11
CA SER A 244 -27.36 31.45 -4.65
C SER A 244 -26.08 32.14 -5.14
N MET A 245 -25.14 32.36 -4.20
CA MET A 245 -23.80 32.80 -4.60
C MET A 245 -23.11 31.69 -5.40
N PRO A 246 -22.55 31.97 -6.59
CA PRO A 246 -21.79 30.99 -7.38
C PRO A 246 -20.67 30.31 -6.56
N ALA A 247 -20.22 30.95 -5.48
CA ALA A 247 -19.24 30.42 -4.56
C ALA A 247 -19.68 29.11 -3.86
N PHE A 248 -20.99 28.87 -3.67
CA PHE A 248 -21.48 27.63 -3.05
C PHE A 248 -21.24 26.37 -3.90
N VAL A 249 -20.88 26.51 -5.17
CA VAL A 249 -20.49 25.38 -6.03
C VAL A 249 -19.29 24.61 -5.46
N PHE A 250 -18.47 25.26 -4.63
CA PHE A 250 -17.32 24.64 -3.94
C PHE A 250 -17.68 23.96 -2.61
N ALA A 251 -18.93 24.02 -2.15
CA ALA A 251 -19.34 23.40 -0.88
C ALA A 251 -19.11 21.88 -0.79
N PRO A 252 -19.17 21.08 -1.87
CA PRO A 252 -18.79 19.67 -1.84
C PRO A 252 -17.28 19.42 -1.65
N LEU A 253 -16.41 20.43 -1.87
CA LEU A 253 -14.94 20.27 -1.86
C LEU A 253 -14.38 19.64 -0.59
N PRO A 254 -14.78 20.02 0.65
CA PRO A 254 -14.28 19.39 1.87
C PRO A 254 -14.59 17.88 1.92
N LEU A 255 -15.76 17.48 1.45
CA LEU A 255 -16.19 16.09 1.40
C LEU A 255 -15.45 15.32 0.31
N LEU A 256 -15.20 15.93 -0.85
CA LEU A 256 -14.38 15.35 -1.93
C LEU A 256 -12.93 15.20 -1.49
N LEU A 257 -12.39 16.15 -0.73
CA LEU A 257 -11.06 16.03 -0.15
C LEU A 257 -11.01 14.91 0.89
N TRP A 258 -12.04 14.78 1.74
CA TRP A 258 -12.17 13.63 2.64
C TRP A 258 -12.22 12.30 1.88
N ALA A 259 -12.99 12.22 0.78
CA ALA A 259 -13.01 11.05 -0.11
C ALA A 259 -11.61 10.71 -0.66
N ALA A 260 -10.87 11.71 -1.15
CA ALA A 260 -9.52 11.55 -1.69
C ALA A 260 -8.52 11.06 -0.63
N LEU A 261 -8.54 11.65 0.57
CA LEU A 261 -7.64 11.32 1.67
C LEU A 261 -7.90 9.92 2.25
N ARG A 262 -9.17 9.53 2.34
CA ARG A 262 -9.58 8.33 3.07
C ARG A 262 -9.84 7.12 2.18
N PHE A 263 -10.41 7.35 1.01
CA PHE A 263 -10.84 6.31 0.07
C PHE A 263 -10.08 6.34 -1.25
N GLU A 264 -9.03 7.18 -1.35
CA GLU A 264 -8.13 7.29 -2.50
C GLU A 264 -8.88 7.66 -3.81
N ALA A 265 -8.28 7.34 -4.97
CA ALA A 265 -8.87 7.66 -6.27
C ALA A 265 -10.24 7.00 -6.50
N GLY A 266 -10.51 5.82 -5.93
CA GLY A 266 -11.78 5.11 -6.10
C GLY A 266 -12.95 5.82 -5.41
N GLY A 267 -12.77 6.20 -4.13
CA GLY A 267 -13.79 6.93 -3.39
C GLY A 267 -14.01 8.34 -3.92
N LEU A 268 -12.91 9.02 -4.30
CA LEU A 268 -13.00 10.34 -4.94
C LEU A 268 -13.81 10.29 -6.24
N SER A 269 -13.48 9.35 -7.15
CA SER A 269 -14.17 9.26 -8.45
C SER A 269 -15.65 8.93 -8.30
N ALA A 270 -16.00 8.01 -7.39
CA ALA A 270 -17.41 7.69 -7.10
C ALA A 270 -18.14 8.91 -6.52
N SER A 271 -17.50 9.67 -5.64
CA SER A 271 -18.04 10.90 -5.07
C SER A 271 -18.24 12.00 -6.13
N MET A 272 -17.24 12.19 -7.00
CA MET A 272 -17.32 13.12 -8.12
C MET A 272 -18.43 12.72 -9.12
N LEU A 273 -18.64 11.42 -9.35
CA LEU A 273 -19.72 10.92 -10.19
C LEU A 273 -21.09 11.30 -9.61
N ALA A 274 -21.28 11.15 -8.30
CA ALA A 274 -22.52 11.57 -7.64
C ALA A 274 -22.76 13.07 -7.77
N VAL A 275 -21.73 13.90 -7.51
CA VAL A 275 -21.82 15.37 -7.68
C VAL A 275 -22.16 15.72 -9.13
N ALA A 276 -21.48 15.13 -10.11
CA ALA A 276 -21.69 15.40 -11.54
C ALA A 276 -23.10 15.02 -12.00
N LEU A 277 -23.64 13.88 -11.56
CA LEU A 277 -24.99 13.46 -11.93
C LEU A 277 -26.07 14.35 -11.28
N ILE A 278 -25.91 14.71 -10.01
CA ILE A 278 -26.85 15.58 -9.30
C ILE A 278 -26.84 16.99 -9.91
N SER A 279 -25.67 17.54 -10.18
CA SER A 279 -25.53 18.87 -10.76
C SER A 279 -26.05 18.93 -12.20
N ALA A 280 -25.72 17.93 -13.05
CA ALA A 280 -26.23 17.84 -14.41
C ALA A 280 -27.76 17.71 -14.45
N TRP A 281 -28.35 16.90 -13.57
CA TRP A 281 -29.81 16.76 -13.46
C TRP A 281 -30.49 18.08 -13.11
N ASN A 282 -29.99 18.83 -12.14
CA ASN A 282 -30.58 20.10 -11.72
C ASN A 282 -30.36 21.21 -12.77
N ALA A 283 -29.20 21.29 -13.39
CA ALA A 283 -28.93 22.22 -14.48
C ALA A 283 -29.93 22.08 -15.65
N MET A 284 -30.30 20.84 -16.00
CA MET A 284 -31.33 20.59 -17.02
C MET A 284 -32.70 21.10 -16.65
N HIS A 285 -33.01 21.23 -15.35
CA HIS A 285 -34.28 21.75 -14.86
C HIS A 285 -34.22 23.24 -14.52
N GLY A 286 -33.16 23.95 -14.97
CA GLY A 286 -32.97 25.37 -14.73
C GLY A 286 -32.75 25.72 -13.25
N ARG A 287 -32.09 24.80 -12.51
CA ARG A 287 -31.75 24.96 -11.08
C ARG A 287 -30.26 24.97 -10.90
N GLY A 288 -29.81 25.62 -9.85
CA GLY A 288 -28.41 25.61 -9.45
C GLY A 288 -27.69 26.95 -9.58
N PRO A 289 -26.41 27.00 -9.28
CA PRO A 289 -25.65 28.26 -9.13
C PRO A 289 -25.52 29.08 -10.42
N PHE A 290 -25.72 28.48 -11.59
CA PHE A 290 -25.56 29.13 -12.91
C PHE A 290 -26.88 29.25 -13.69
N ALA A 291 -28.03 28.95 -13.09
CA ALA A 291 -29.34 28.87 -13.74
C ALA A 291 -29.83 30.17 -14.37
N GLU A 292 -29.20 31.33 -14.07
CA GLU A 292 -29.50 32.63 -14.72
C GLU A 292 -28.84 32.75 -16.11
N LEU A 293 -27.92 31.85 -16.45
CA LEU A 293 -27.25 31.81 -17.75
C LEU A 293 -28.11 31.12 -18.82
N SER A 294 -27.68 31.21 -20.07
CA SER A 294 -28.25 30.32 -21.08
C SER A 294 -27.93 28.85 -20.72
N VAL A 295 -28.80 27.92 -21.11
CA VAL A 295 -28.58 26.47 -20.84
C VAL A 295 -27.21 26.00 -21.28
N ALA A 296 -26.69 26.51 -22.39
CA ALA A 296 -25.36 26.16 -22.90
C ALA A 296 -24.23 26.71 -22.01
N ASP A 297 -24.37 27.95 -21.53
CA ASP A 297 -23.36 28.59 -20.67
C ASP A 297 -23.41 28.03 -19.24
N ASP A 298 -24.58 27.65 -18.73
CA ASP A 298 -24.76 26.96 -17.45
C ASP A 298 -24.02 25.62 -17.46
N VAL A 299 -24.26 24.79 -18.49
CA VAL A 299 -23.59 23.50 -18.65
C VAL A 299 -22.07 23.66 -18.81
N LEU A 300 -21.62 24.64 -19.61
CA LEU A 300 -20.19 24.90 -19.79
C LEU A 300 -19.53 25.33 -18.46
N SER A 301 -20.16 26.25 -17.73
CA SER A 301 -19.67 26.73 -16.43
C SER A 301 -19.56 25.59 -15.43
N LEU A 302 -20.58 24.71 -15.37
CA LEU A 302 -20.57 23.51 -14.54
C LEU A 302 -19.42 22.57 -14.89
N HIS A 303 -19.19 22.30 -16.20
CA HIS A 303 -18.09 21.42 -16.65
C HIS A 303 -16.72 21.99 -16.30
N VAL A 304 -16.53 23.30 -16.46
CA VAL A 304 -15.27 23.99 -16.11
C VAL A 304 -14.99 23.86 -14.62
N VAL A 305 -15.99 24.09 -13.77
CA VAL A 305 -15.85 23.96 -12.32
C VAL A 305 -15.58 22.51 -11.91
N LEU A 306 -16.38 21.56 -12.39
CA LEU A 306 -16.19 20.15 -12.03
C LEU A 306 -14.83 19.61 -12.50
N THR A 307 -14.38 20.00 -13.71
CA THR A 307 -13.05 19.62 -14.21
C THR A 307 -11.95 20.27 -13.38
N GLY A 308 -12.11 21.57 -13.06
CA GLY A 308 -11.16 22.30 -12.21
C GLY A 308 -11.04 21.74 -10.79
N LEU A 309 -12.10 21.13 -10.26
CA LEU A 309 -12.06 20.42 -8.97
C LEU A 309 -11.47 19.00 -9.10
N ALA A 310 -11.88 18.26 -10.13
CA ALA A 310 -11.51 16.86 -10.28
C ALA A 310 -10.01 16.65 -10.54
N LEU A 311 -9.40 17.48 -11.40
CA LEU A 311 -8.00 17.32 -11.78
C LEU A 311 -7.03 17.42 -10.59
N PRO A 312 -7.03 18.50 -9.77
CA PRO A 312 -6.13 18.58 -8.63
C PRO A 312 -6.43 17.54 -7.55
N LEU A 313 -7.72 17.20 -7.33
CA LEU A 313 -8.10 16.17 -6.36
C LEU A 313 -7.63 14.78 -6.79
N MET A 314 -7.71 14.43 -8.07
CA MET A 314 -7.19 13.16 -8.58
C MET A 314 -5.66 13.07 -8.44
N LEU A 315 -4.94 14.14 -8.76
CA LEU A 315 -3.48 14.21 -8.57
C LEU A 315 -3.11 14.08 -7.09
N THR A 316 -3.85 14.75 -6.21
CA THR A 316 -3.67 14.65 -4.75
C THR A 316 -3.93 13.23 -4.25
N ALA A 317 -5.01 12.57 -4.69
CA ALA A 317 -5.31 11.19 -4.32
C ALA A 317 -4.21 10.22 -4.80
N ALA A 318 -3.70 10.40 -6.01
CA ALA A 318 -2.60 9.60 -6.56
C ALA A 318 -1.29 9.82 -5.78
N LEU A 319 -0.95 11.06 -5.42
CA LEU A 319 0.22 11.38 -4.63
C LEU A 319 0.18 10.72 -3.24
N ILE A 320 -0.98 10.75 -2.59
CA ILE A 320 -1.18 10.10 -1.28
C ILE A 320 -1.06 8.57 -1.41
N ALA A 321 -1.65 7.98 -2.45
CA ALA A 321 -1.55 6.54 -2.71
C ALA A 321 -0.10 6.11 -2.99
N GLU A 322 0.64 6.87 -3.81
CA GLU A 322 2.05 6.60 -4.12
C GLU A 322 2.93 6.72 -2.86
N ARG A 323 2.71 7.74 -2.02
CA ARG A 323 3.43 7.92 -0.75
C ARG A 323 3.17 6.76 0.22
N ARG A 324 1.92 6.36 0.41
CA ARG A 324 1.57 5.22 1.29
C ARG A 324 2.25 3.93 0.86
N ARG A 325 2.27 3.63 -0.45
CA ARG A 325 2.97 2.46 -0.98
C ARG A 325 4.47 2.53 -0.79
N GLY A 326 5.06 3.71 -0.97
CA GLY A 326 6.47 3.95 -0.66
C GLY A 326 6.79 3.63 0.78
N ASP A 327 5.98 4.10 1.72
CA ASP A 327 6.14 3.83 3.16
C ASP A 327 5.98 2.34 3.49
N GLU A 328 5.01 1.65 2.88
CA GLU A 328 4.81 0.19 3.05
C GLU A 328 6.01 -0.61 2.52
N THR A 329 6.51 -0.23 1.34
CA THR A 329 7.69 -0.87 0.73
C THR A 329 8.94 -0.65 1.58
N LEU A 330 9.14 0.57 2.08
CA LEU A 330 10.25 0.88 2.99
C LEU A 330 10.18 0.07 4.28
N ARG A 331 8.98 -0.07 4.88
CA ARG A 331 8.78 -0.91 6.08
C ARG A 331 9.11 -2.37 5.78
N ALA A 332 8.59 -2.92 4.69
CA ALA A 332 8.87 -4.30 4.31
C ALA A 332 10.37 -4.55 4.04
N THR A 333 11.04 -3.60 3.40
CA THR A 333 12.49 -3.68 3.14
C THR A 333 13.30 -3.59 4.42
N ARG A 334 12.92 -2.71 5.37
CA ARG A 334 13.58 -2.61 6.68
C ARG A 334 13.49 -3.93 7.46
N ILE A 335 12.31 -4.57 7.48
CA ILE A 335 12.13 -5.87 8.15
C ILE A 335 13.07 -6.91 7.54
N LYS A 336 13.13 -7.01 6.20
CA LYS A 336 14.03 -7.93 5.51
C LYS A 336 15.52 -7.66 5.79
N LEU A 337 15.92 -6.39 5.89
CA LEU A 337 17.30 -6.02 6.22
C LEU A 337 17.67 -6.41 7.65
N VAL A 338 16.78 -6.20 8.62
CA VAL A 338 17.00 -6.61 10.01
C VAL A 338 17.13 -8.13 10.11
N ASP A 339 16.28 -8.88 9.42
CA ASP A 339 16.34 -10.34 9.38
C ASP A 339 17.64 -10.84 8.73
N ALA A 340 18.00 -10.30 7.57
CA ALA A 340 19.26 -10.64 6.90
C ALA A 340 20.50 -10.31 7.75
N GLN A 341 20.49 -9.20 8.47
CA GLN A 341 21.58 -8.83 9.39
C GLN A 341 21.69 -9.81 10.57
N GLU A 342 20.57 -10.28 11.11
CA GLU A 342 20.56 -11.25 12.21
C GLU A 342 21.03 -12.62 11.73
N GLN A 343 20.60 -13.07 10.56
CA GLN A 343 21.09 -14.31 9.92
C GLN A 343 22.59 -14.26 9.69
N GLU A 344 23.13 -13.14 9.21
CA GLU A 344 24.57 -12.97 9.00
C GLU A 344 25.35 -12.97 10.31
N ARG A 345 24.85 -12.31 11.36
CA ARG A 345 25.45 -12.37 12.69
C ARG A 345 25.49 -13.80 13.25
N HIS A 346 24.41 -14.55 13.05
CA HIS A 346 24.35 -15.97 13.43
C HIS A 346 25.36 -16.81 12.67
N ARG A 347 25.48 -16.60 11.34
CA ARG A 347 26.47 -17.30 10.50
C ARG A 347 27.90 -17.03 10.98
N ILE A 348 28.23 -15.75 11.17
CA ILE A 348 29.58 -15.34 11.63
C ILE A 348 29.87 -15.92 13.02
N ALA A 349 28.91 -15.84 13.95
CA ALA A 349 29.09 -16.38 15.30
C ALA A 349 29.35 -17.89 15.28
N ARG A 350 28.63 -18.63 14.43
CA ARG A 350 28.84 -20.09 14.28
C ARG A 350 30.20 -20.39 13.67
N GLU A 351 30.61 -19.68 12.61
CA GLU A 351 31.92 -19.85 12.00
C GLU A 351 33.07 -19.54 12.97
N LEU A 352 32.92 -18.50 13.82
CA LEU A 352 33.87 -18.20 14.88
C LEU A 352 33.96 -19.31 15.93
N HIS A 353 32.78 -19.78 16.38
CA HIS A 353 32.71 -20.81 17.43
C HIS A 353 33.25 -22.16 16.93
N ASP A 354 32.76 -22.66 15.79
CA ASP A 354 33.06 -24.00 15.30
C ASP A 354 34.43 -24.07 14.58
N GLY A 355 34.89 -22.95 14.02
CA GLY A 355 36.18 -22.87 13.35
C GLY A 355 37.31 -22.42 14.29
N ILE A 356 37.26 -21.13 14.67
CA ILE A 356 38.42 -20.51 15.35
C ILE A 356 38.54 -20.93 16.80
N VAL A 357 37.45 -20.98 17.58
CA VAL A 357 37.50 -21.36 19.00
C VAL A 357 37.96 -22.81 19.16
N GLN A 358 37.48 -23.73 18.32
CA GLN A 358 37.92 -25.13 18.36
C GLN A 358 39.40 -25.28 17.98
N GLN A 359 39.89 -24.58 16.96
CA GLN A 359 41.29 -24.59 16.56
C GLN A 359 42.22 -24.04 17.67
N LEU A 360 41.83 -22.94 18.31
CA LEU A 360 42.56 -22.37 19.45
C LEU A 360 42.57 -23.31 20.65
N THR A 361 41.47 -24.03 20.90
CA THR A 361 41.43 -25.05 21.95
C THR A 361 42.39 -26.20 21.70
N LEU A 362 42.42 -26.71 20.44
CA LEU A 362 43.37 -27.75 20.05
C LEU A 362 44.83 -27.28 20.14
N LEU A 363 45.09 -26.03 19.72
CA LEU A 363 46.40 -25.42 19.85
C LEU A 363 46.83 -25.30 21.32
N GLY A 364 45.91 -24.85 22.20
CA GLY A 364 46.15 -24.79 23.64
C GLY A 364 46.49 -26.14 24.26
N LEU A 365 45.80 -27.21 23.88
CA LEU A 365 46.11 -28.58 24.30
C LEU A 365 47.48 -29.05 23.83
N GLY A 366 47.86 -28.74 22.55
CA GLY A 366 49.17 -29.06 22.02
C GLY A 366 50.32 -28.33 22.75
N VAL A 367 50.10 -27.04 23.10
CA VAL A 367 51.06 -26.27 23.89
C VAL A 367 51.19 -26.83 25.31
N ASP A 368 50.09 -27.27 25.96
CA ASP A 368 50.08 -27.86 27.30
C ASP A 368 50.81 -29.22 27.34
N GLU A 369 50.64 -30.02 26.27
CA GLU A 369 51.37 -31.28 26.11
C GLU A 369 52.90 -31.06 25.99
N LEU A 370 53.32 -30.09 25.13
CA LEU A 370 54.75 -29.71 25.00
C LEU A 370 55.33 -29.16 26.31
N ARG A 371 54.51 -28.40 27.08
CA ARG A 371 54.88 -27.86 28.38
C ARG A 371 55.18 -28.96 29.42
N SER A 372 54.44 -30.04 29.38
CA SER A 372 54.58 -31.16 30.31
C SER A 372 55.87 -31.95 30.11
N GLY A 373 56.47 -31.95 28.87
CA GLY A 373 57.70 -32.64 28.54
C GLY A 373 58.99 -31.79 28.53
N SER A 374 58.91 -30.49 28.88
CA SER A 374 59.97 -29.50 28.62
C SER A 374 60.87 -29.20 29.80
N ASN A 375 62.18 -28.80 29.51
CA ASN A 375 63.13 -28.30 30.50
C ASN A 375 62.77 -26.93 31.05
N VAL A 376 63.27 -26.54 32.25
CA VAL A 376 62.95 -25.31 32.98
C VAL A 376 63.06 -24.02 32.11
N SER A 377 64.06 -23.92 31.23
CA SER A 377 64.25 -22.75 30.36
C SER A 377 63.19 -22.63 29.25
N GLN A 378 62.67 -23.75 28.73
CA GLN A 378 61.65 -23.80 27.68
C GLN A 378 60.24 -23.61 28.24
N ARG A 379 60.05 -23.97 29.51
CA ARG A 379 58.78 -23.94 30.22
C ARG A 379 58.20 -22.52 30.34
N THR A 380 59.04 -21.53 30.65
CA THR A 380 58.59 -20.13 30.77
C THR A 380 58.08 -19.57 29.44
N ALA A 381 58.72 -19.92 28.29
CA ALA A 381 58.25 -19.50 26.97
C ALA A 381 56.94 -20.19 26.57
N LEU A 382 56.79 -21.48 26.93
CA LEU A 382 55.54 -22.23 26.68
C LEU A 382 54.37 -21.76 27.60
N ASP A 383 54.65 -21.36 28.84
CA ASP A 383 53.66 -20.74 29.72
C ASP A 383 53.14 -19.43 29.13
N GLN A 384 54.05 -18.57 28.64
CA GLN A 384 53.63 -17.33 27.94
C GLN A 384 52.80 -17.59 26.68
N LEU A 385 53.17 -18.59 25.87
CA LEU A 385 52.43 -18.97 24.69
C LEU A 385 51.05 -19.52 25.02
N TYR A 386 50.96 -20.37 26.06
CA TYR A 386 49.67 -20.90 26.55
C TYR A 386 48.73 -19.78 27.02
N ASP A 387 49.26 -18.80 27.78
CA ASP A 387 48.49 -17.66 28.26
C ASP A 387 47.97 -16.81 27.08
N GLN A 388 48.81 -16.57 26.06
CA GLN A 388 48.40 -15.85 24.85
C GLN A 388 47.28 -16.60 24.09
N VAL A 389 47.45 -17.91 23.87
CA VAL A 389 46.44 -18.74 23.18
C VAL A 389 45.13 -18.75 23.99
N SER A 390 45.21 -18.86 25.31
CA SER A 390 44.06 -18.84 26.22
C SER A 390 43.34 -17.48 26.16
N GLU A 391 44.08 -16.38 26.16
CA GLU A 391 43.51 -15.03 26.07
C GLU A 391 42.80 -14.80 24.71
N VAL A 392 43.42 -15.19 23.58
CA VAL A 392 42.83 -15.09 22.24
C VAL A 392 41.60 -15.99 22.13
N SER A 393 41.65 -17.21 22.68
CA SER A 393 40.50 -18.13 22.69
C SER A 393 39.33 -17.53 23.45
N LYS A 394 39.59 -16.97 24.64
CA LYS A 394 38.55 -16.29 25.45
C LYS A 394 37.98 -15.06 24.74
N ALA A 395 38.82 -14.23 24.12
CA ALA A 395 38.37 -13.07 23.38
C ALA A 395 37.50 -13.45 22.19
N THR A 396 37.86 -14.49 21.43
CA THR A 396 37.11 -15.00 20.29
C THR A 396 35.78 -15.63 20.75
N HIS A 397 35.76 -16.35 21.85
CA HIS A 397 34.58 -16.92 22.45
C HIS A 397 33.59 -15.80 22.91
N ASP A 398 34.09 -14.77 23.60
CA ASP A 398 33.31 -13.62 24.02
C ASP A 398 32.74 -12.86 22.80
N LEU A 399 33.51 -12.71 21.70
CA LEU A 399 33.05 -12.10 20.47
C LEU A 399 31.92 -12.90 19.81
N SER A 400 32.08 -14.23 19.69
CA SER A 400 31.05 -15.12 19.16
C SER A 400 29.75 -15.04 19.96
N HIS A 401 29.84 -15.06 21.30
CA HIS A 401 28.67 -14.90 22.18
C HIS A 401 28.00 -13.52 22.10
N ASN A 402 28.78 -12.46 21.86
CA ASN A 402 28.22 -11.12 21.64
C ASN A 402 27.51 -10.99 20.30
N LEU A 403 28.00 -11.70 19.27
CA LEU A 403 27.36 -11.74 17.94
C LEU A 403 26.07 -12.55 17.97
N TYR A 404 26.06 -13.72 18.61
CA TYR A 404 24.89 -14.59 18.68
C TYR A 404 24.83 -15.36 20.02
N PRO A 405 23.70 -15.27 20.75
CA PRO A 405 23.57 -15.91 22.05
C PRO A 405 23.19 -17.39 21.92
N PHE A 406 24.14 -18.28 21.70
CA PHE A 406 23.89 -19.74 21.63
C PHE A 406 23.15 -20.29 22.86
N ALA A 407 23.31 -19.66 24.03
CA ALA A 407 22.56 -20.01 25.23
C ALA A 407 21.04 -19.95 25.03
N LEU A 408 20.55 -19.11 24.12
CA LEU A 408 19.13 -18.96 23.81
C LEU A 408 18.55 -20.20 23.10
N GLU A 409 19.32 -20.83 22.21
CA GLU A 409 18.91 -22.04 21.48
C GLU A 409 18.86 -23.28 22.40
N TYR A 410 19.83 -23.40 23.32
CA TYR A 410 19.94 -24.59 24.16
C TYR A 410 19.20 -24.50 25.50
N LEU A 411 19.14 -23.32 26.10
CA LEU A 411 18.58 -23.11 27.43
C LEU A 411 17.20 -22.43 27.42
N GLY A 412 16.77 -21.87 26.29
CA GLY A 412 15.56 -21.06 26.19
C GLY A 412 15.72 -19.63 26.74
N LEU A 413 14.69 -18.80 26.55
CA LEU A 413 14.74 -17.36 26.83
C LEU A 413 15.01 -17.04 28.31
N VAL A 414 14.32 -17.73 29.25
CA VAL A 414 14.42 -17.43 30.68
C VAL A 414 15.83 -17.66 31.21
N GLU A 415 16.39 -18.84 30.95
CA GLU A 415 17.73 -19.18 31.43
C GLU A 415 18.82 -18.37 30.73
N ALA A 416 18.61 -18.03 29.45
CA ALA A 416 19.53 -17.14 28.74
C ALA A 416 19.52 -15.72 29.35
N LEU A 417 18.36 -15.17 29.76
CA LEU A 417 18.26 -13.88 30.44
C LEU A 417 18.88 -13.93 31.84
N LYS A 418 18.67 -15.02 32.62
CA LYS A 418 19.33 -15.22 33.93
C LYS A 418 20.84 -15.22 33.78
N LYS A 419 21.36 -15.94 32.75
CA LYS A 419 22.80 -15.97 32.46
C LYS A 419 23.31 -14.58 32.08
N LEU A 420 22.60 -13.87 31.21
CA LEU A 420 22.95 -12.51 30.78
C LEU A 420 23.06 -11.57 32.01
N CYS A 421 22.10 -11.60 32.93
CA CYS A 421 22.12 -10.79 34.13
C CYS A 421 23.32 -11.12 35.03
N ARG A 422 23.63 -12.40 35.26
CA ARG A 422 24.79 -12.84 36.03
C ARG A 422 26.12 -12.40 35.42
N ASP A 423 26.29 -12.65 34.14
CA ASP A 423 27.54 -12.35 33.44
C ASP A 423 27.79 -10.83 33.38
N THR A 424 26.73 -10.04 33.14
CA THR A 424 26.82 -8.57 33.13
C THR A 424 27.13 -8.04 34.53
N GLY A 425 26.45 -8.52 35.58
CA GLY A 425 26.71 -8.12 36.95
C GLY A 425 28.12 -8.44 37.41
N ALA A 426 28.63 -9.65 37.10
CA ALA A 426 29.99 -10.08 37.45
C ALA A 426 31.07 -9.22 36.76
N LYS A 427 30.84 -8.78 35.49
CA LYS A 427 31.80 -7.97 34.72
C LYS A 427 31.78 -6.48 35.09
N SER A 428 30.62 -5.91 35.46
CA SER A 428 30.42 -4.47 35.67
C SER A 428 30.28 -4.03 37.13
N GLY A 429 30.11 -4.96 38.07
CA GLY A 429 29.77 -4.65 39.47
C GLY A 429 28.33 -4.17 39.67
N LEU A 430 27.49 -4.16 38.63
CA LEU A 430 26.06 -3.79 38.72
C LEU A 430 25.26 -4.91 39.38
N THR A 431 24.48 -4.58 40.41
CA THR A 431 23.52 -5.54 40.99
C THR A 431 22.30 -5.65 40.08
N ILE A 432 22.02 -6.86 39.55
CA ILE A 432 20.88 -7.09 38.64
C ILE A 432 19.93 -8.14 39.25
N ASN A 433 18.69 -7.73 39.54
CA ASN A 433 17.63 -8.61 40.01
C ASN A 433 16.77 -9.06 38.83
N PHE A 434 16.72 -10.36 38.58
CA PHE A 434 15.85 -10.95 37.55
C PHE A 434 14.64 -11.62 38.21
N SER A 435 13.44 -11.40 37.61
CA SER A 435 12.22 -12.08 38.03
C SER A 435 11.40 -12.49 36.81
N GLU A 436 10.66 -13.59 36.93
CA GLU A 436 9.76 -14.12 35.89
C GLU A 436 8.38 -14.42 36.47
N LYS A 437 7.33 -14.21 35.66
CA LYS A 437 5.95 -14.47 36.08
C LYS A 437 5.08 -14.95 34.93
N ASP A 438 4.36 -16.05 35.11
CA ASP A 438 3.41 -16.63 34.16
C ASP A 438 4.03 -16.87 32.76
N VAL A 439 5.28 -17.35 32.75
CA VAL A 439 6.08 -17.51 31.51
C VAL A 439 5.90 -18.93 30.97
N PRO A 440 5.60 -19.13 29.68
CA PRO A 440 5.51 -20.45 29.08
C PRO A 440 6.89 -21.13 29.02
N SER A 441 6.89 -22.47 29.02
CA SER A 441 8.12 -23.26 28.89
C SER A 441 8.83 -23.04 27.54
N HIS A 442 8.11 -22.68 26.49
CA HIS A 442 8.64 -22.41 25.17
C HIS A 442 8.11 -21.09 24.62
N PHE A 443 9.01 -20.24 24.16
CA PHE A 443 8.71 -19.06 23.37
C PHE A 443 8.99 -19.33 21.89
N PRO A 444 8.25 -18.72 20.96
CA PRO A 444 8.65 -18.68 19.55
C PRO A 444 10.08 -18.13 19.42
N SER A 445 10.89 -18.78 18.60
CA SER A 445 12.31 -18.45 18.41
C SER A 445 12.52 -16.96 18.13
N ASP A 446 11.76 -16.40 17.20
CA ASP A 446 11.87 -15.00 16.78
C ASP A 446 11.59 -14.01 17.93
N ILE A 447 10.59 -14.31 18.78
CA ILE A 447 10.25 -13.50 19.94
C ILE A 447 11.33 -13.62 21.01
N SER A 448 11.87 -14.83 21.22
CA SER A 448 12.98 -15.08 22.12
C SER A 448 14.21 -14.25 21.75
N HIS A 449 14.58 -14.25 20.49
CA HIS A 449 15.70 -13.46 19.94
C HIS A 449 15.45 -11.96 20.11
N CYS A 450 14.24 -11.49 19.79
CA CYS A 450 13.86 -10.09 19.95
C CYS A 450 14.04 -9.62 21.40
N LEU A 451 13.42 -10.32 22.37
CA LEU A 451 13.45 -9.94 23.78
C LEU A 451 14.86 -10.05 24.38
N PHE A 452 15.62 -11.09 24.00
CA PHE A 452 17.00 -11.24 24.45
C PHE A 452 17.89 -10.09 23.98
N ARG A 453 17.79 -9.67 22.69
CA ARG A 453 18.56 -8.54 22.15
C ARG A 453 18.20 -7.23 22.83
N ILE A 454 16.93 -7.02 23.15
CA ILE A 454 16.49 -5.85 23.91
C ILE A 454 17.12 -5.84 25.30
N ALA A 455 17.12 -6.99 25.98
CA ALA A 455 17.74 -7.13 27.30
C ALA A 455 19.26 -6.84 27.24
N GLN A 456 19.94 -7.41 26.25
CA GLN A 456 21.37 -7.22 26.04
C GLN A 456 21.74 -5.75 25.82
N GLU A 457 21.04 -5.07 24.88
CA GLU A 457 21.26 -3.66 24.56
C GLU A 457 20.92 -2.76 25.75
N ALA A 458 19.81 -3.04 26.44
CA ALA A 458 19.41 -2.27 27.62
C ALA A 458 20.43 -2.37 28.75
N LEU A 459 20.92 -3.57 29.09
CA LEU A 459 21.95 -3.75 30.11
C LEU A 459 23.29 -3.10 29.69
N GLN A 460 23.65 -3.18 28.41
CA GLN A 460 24.83 -2.51 27.88
C GLN A 460 24.73 -0.97 28.02
N ASN A 461 23.55 -0.42 27.75
CA ASN A 461 23.28 1.01 27.92
C ASN A 461 23.36 1.43 29.39
N ILE A 462 22.83 0.62 30.30
CA ILE A 462 22.92 0.87 31.75
C ILE A 462 24.39 0.89 32.20
N VAL A 463 25.19 -0.10 31.77
CA VAL A 463 26.61 -0.19 32.13
C VAL A 463 27.42 0.97 31.54
N LYS A 464 27.19 1.32 30.27
CA LYS A 464 27.99 2.35 29.59
C LYS A 464 27.59 3.79 29.95
N HIS A 465 26.31 4.03 30.19
CA HIS A 465 25.75 5.37 30.25
C HIS A 465 24.94 5.65 31.51
N GLY A 466 24.43 4.60 32.18
CA GLY A 466 23.49 4.74 33.28
C GLY A 466 24.14 5.15 34.60
N HIS A 467 25.41 4.75 34.87
CA HIS A 467 26.05 4.87 36.17
C HIS A 467 25.15 4.35 37.31
N ALA A 468 24.39 3.28 37.04
CA ALA A 468 23.47 2.68 37.96
C ALA A 468 24.18 1.72 38.93
N SER A 469 23.66 1.59 40.15
CA SER A 469 24.09 0.57 41.13
C SER A 469 23.18 -0.64 41.14
N LEU A 470 21.92 -0.46 40.79
CA LEU A 470 20.89 -1.48 40.77
C LEU A 470 20.10 -1.45 39.45
N ALA A 471 19.88 -2.63 38.88
CA ALA A 471 18.94 -2.82 37.78
C ALA A 471 17.96 -3.96 38.11
N THR A 472 16.73 -3.85 37.67
CA THR A 472 15.71 -4.90 37.80
C THR A 472 15.21 -5.28 36.40
N MET A 473 15.17 -6.59 36.11
CA MET A 473 14.63 -7.15 34.87
C MET A 473 13.47 -8.09 35.20
N GLU A 474 12.31 -7.82 34.66
CA GLU A 474 11.10 -8.63 34.83
C GLU A 474 10.62 -9.15 33.47
N LEU A 475 10.44 -10.45 33.31
CA LEU A 475 9.78 -11.08 32.17
C LEU A 475 8.45 -11.65 32.62
N LYS A 476 7.34 -11.22 32.02
CA LYS A 476 6.02 -11.75 32.29
C LYS A 476 5.17 -11.93 31.06
N VAL A 477 4.22 -12.86 31.11
CA VAL A 477 3.21 -13.01 30.06
C VAL A 477 1.85 -12.61 30.61
N ARG A 478 1.15 -11.72 29.88
CA ARG A 478 -0.19 -11.27 30.25
C ARG A 478 -1.03 -11.03 29.00
N SER A 479 -2.25 -11.59 28.99
CA SER A 479 -3.22 -11.39 27.90
C SER A 479 -2.66 -11.70 26.52
N GLY A 480 -1.86 -12.78 26.38
CA GLY A 480 -1.26 -13.18 25.10
C GLY A 480 -0.08 -12.31 24.65
N HIS A 481 0.50 -11.50 25.53
CA HIS A 481 1.69 -10.69 25.25
C HIS A 481 2.83 -11.05 26.21
N ALA A 482 4.04 -11.18 25.67
CA ALA A 482 5.27 -11.22 26.45
C ALA A 482 5.70 -9.79 26.76
N LEU A 483 5.89 -9.45 28.02
CA LEU A 483 6.34 -8.16 28.51
C LEU A 483 7.70 -8.31 29.16
N LEU A 484 8.72 -7.65 28.62
CA LEU A 484 10.03 -7.46 29.22
C LEU A 484 10.12 -6.03 29.78
N ARG A 485 10.34 -5.92 31.08
CA ARG A 485 10.53 -4.64 31.76
C ARG A 485 11.91 -4.58 32.39
N ILE A 486 12.65 -3.51 32.11
CA ILE A 486 13.99 -3.27 32.66
C ILE A 486 14.01 -1.89 33.29
N VAL A 487 14.44 -1.79 34.52
CA VAL A 487 14.48 -0.56 35.33
C VAL A 487 15.87 -0.41 35.95
N ASP A 488 16.47 0.76 35.86
CA ASP A 488 17.72 1.13 36.52
C ASP A 488 17.53 2.35 37.42
N ASP A 489 18.42 2.50 38.40
CA ASP A 489 18.51 3.61 39.35
C ASP A 489 19.52 4.68 38.95
N GLY A 490 19.95 4.69 37.68
CA GLY A 490 21.03 5.53 37.19
C GLY A 490 20.68 7.01 37.00
N ILE A 491 21.58 7.73 36.30
CA ILE A 491 21.45 9.19 36.08
C ILE A 491 20.28 9.57 35.15
N GLY A 492 19.70 8.61 34.43
CA GLY A 492 18.63 8.87 33.47
C GLY A 492 19.08 9.71 32.26
N MET A 493 18.10 10.20 31.48
CA MET A 493 18.32 10.99 30.26
C MET A 493 17.65 12.35 30.34
N THR A 494 18.30 13.39 29.78
CA THR A 494 17.70 14.72 29.60
C THR A 494 16.66 14.73 28.48
N ALA A 495 15.81 15.75 28.42
CA ALA A 495 14.81 15.89 27.36
C ALA A 495 15.44 15.96 25.95
N GLU A 496 16.61 16.59 25.81
CA GLU A 496 17.35 16.67 24.56
C GLU A 496 17.91 15.30 24.11
N GLN A 497 18.43 14.51 25.06
CA GLN A 497 18.91 13.15 24.82
C GLN A 497 17.77 12.19 24.47
N GLN A 498 16.56 12.42 24.99
CA GLN A 498 15.36 11.66 24.61
C GLN A 498 14.88 12.00 23.19
N GLN A 499 15.03 13.23 22.73
CA GLN A 499 14.65 13.65 21.36
C GLN A 499 15.66 13.15 20.31
N THR A 500 16.95 13.17 20.61
CA THR A 500 18.03 12.57 19.81
C THR A 500 18.17 11.09 20.15
N ARG A 501 17.08 10.29 20.02
CA ARG A 501 17.11 8.83 20.28
C ARG A 501 18.40 8.23 19.74
N GLY A 502 19.33 7.86 20.64
CA GLY A 502 20.57 7.18 20.27
C GLY A 502 20.22 5.93 19.43
N MET A 503 21.09 5.54 18.50
CA MET A 503 20.86 4.41 17.59
C MET A 503 20.38 3.13 18.31
N GLY A 504 20.85 2.87 19.54
CA GLY A 504 20.46 1.71 20.33
C GLY A 504 18.98 1.70 20.74
N LEU A 505 18.46 2.83 21.27
CA LEU A 505 17.06 2.95 21.66
C LEU A 505 16.11 2.85 20.47
N ALA A 506 16.46 3.47 19.35
CA ALA A 506 15.69 3.38 18.12
C ALA A 506 15.64 1.94 17.60
N SER A 507 16.78 1.26 17.57
CA SER A 507 16.89 -0.15 17.13
C SER A 507 16.07 -1.10 18.01
N MET A 508 16.08 -0.92 19.34
CA MET A 508 15.24 -1.73 20.26
C MET A 508 13.76 -1.55 19.95
N CYS A 509 13.29 -0.31 19.79
CA CYS A 509 11.89 -0.04 19.49
C CYS A 509 11.48 -0.53 18.09
N GLU A 510 12.34 -0.41 17.09
CA GLU A 510 12.09 -0.94 15.74
C GLU A 510 11.95 -2.47 15.73
N ARG A 511 12.77 -3.19 16.52
CA ARG A 511 12.65 -4.65 16.67
C ARG A 511 11.31 -5.05 17.28
N VAL A 512 10.86 -4.37 18.34
CA VAL A 512 9.55 -4.64 18.95
C VAL A 512 8.41 -4.37 17.99
N CYS A 513 8.48 -3.25 17.26
CA CYS A 513 7.47 -2.88 16.27
C CYS A 513 7.41 -3.85 15.07
N ALA A 514 8.52 -4.51 14.71
CA ALA A 514 8.53 -5.54 13.66
C ALA A 514 7.63 -6.74 14.00
N PHE A 515 7.34 -6.98 15.28
CA PHE A 515 6.43 -8.03 15.77
C PHE A 515 5.07 -7.47 16.19
N ASP A 516 4.63 -6.31 15.67
CA ASP A 516 3.40 -5.63 16.07
C ASP A 516 3.33 -5.33 17.59
N GLY A 517 4.49 -5.23 18.22
CA GLY A 517 4.65 -4.95 19.63
C GLY A 517 4.73 -3.46 19.96
N VAL A 518 4.75 -3.14 21.26
CA VAL A 518 4.86 -1.77 21.78
C VAL A 518 6.11 -1.65 22.63
N CYS A 519 6.96 -0.67 22.32
CA CYS A 519 8.15 -0.31 23.08
C CYS A 519 7.98 1.07 23.72
N LYS A 520 8.14 1.13 25.04
CA LYS A 520 8.05 2.36 25.80
C LYS A 520 9.31 2.57 26.63
N VAL A 521 9.93 3.74 26.47
CA VAL A 521 11.08 4.15 27.29
C VAL A 521 10.67 5.39 28.08
N THR A 522 10.84 5.34 29.38
CA THR A 522 10.58 6.45 30.30
C THR A 522 11.83 6.72 31.11
N SER A 523 12.39 7.89 31.01
CA SER A 523 13.59 8.29 31.76
C SER A 523 13.41 9.69 32.33
N ARG A 524 13.98 9.92 33.51
CA ARG A 524 14.03 11.23 34.16
C ARG A 524 15.43 11.46 34.71
N PRO A 525 15.98 12.67 34.60
CA PRO A 525 17.28 13.00 35.18
C PRO A 525 17.34 12.61 36.67
N LEU A 526 18.40 11.93 37.07
CA LEU A 526 18.68 11.44 38.41
C LEU A 526 17.61 10.45 39.00
N LYS A 527 16.78 9.87 38.14
CA LYS A 527 15.74 8.89 38.54
C LYS A 527 15.78 7.60 37.72
N GLY A 528 16.86 7.39 36.98
CA GLY A 528 17.06 6.22 36.16
C GLY A 528 16.19 6.14 34.92
N THR A 529 16.16 4.95 34.31
CA THR A 529 15.41 4.68 33.09
C THR A 529 14.56 3.43 33.26
N THR A 530 13.36 3.44 32.68
CA THR A 530 12.47 2.28 32.54
C THR A 530 12.24 2.00 31.07
N LEU A 531 12.58 0.80 30.62
CA LEU A 531 12.27 0.23 29.31
C LEU A 531 11.17 -0.82 29.47
N GLU A 532 10.11 -0.72 28.69
CA GLU A 532 9.04 -1.72 28.59
C GLU A 532 8.86 -2.13 27.14
N ALA A 533 9.06 -3.42 26.84
CA ALA A 533 8.87 -4.02 25.54
C ALA A 533 7.76 -5.08 25.63
N SER A 534 6.67 -4.90 24.90
CA SER A 534 5.53 -5.82 24.86
C SER A 534 5.38 -6.39 23.44
N VAL A 535 5.42 -7.70 23.30
CA VAL A 535 5.32 -8.41 22.00
C VAL A 535 4.17 -9.41 22.05
N PRO A 536 3.24 -9.43 21.07
CA PRO A 536 2.17 -10.41 21.05
C PRO A 536 2.72 -11.82 20.78
N LEU A 537 2.32 -12.78 21.60
CA LEU A 537 2.56 -14.19 21.35
C LEU A 537 1.49 -14.66 20.35
N LYS A 538 1.84 -14.81 19.06
CA LYS A 538 0.96 -15.48 18.10
C LYS A 538 0.76 -16.91 18.60
N GLN A 539 -0.48 -17.28 18.94
CA GLN A 539 -0.81 -18.69 19.11
C GLN A 539 -0.56 -19.37 17.76
N GLU A 540 0.36 -20.32 17.70
CA GLU A 540 0.38 -21.29 16.62
C GLU A 540 -1.02 -21.93 16.57
N PRO A 541 -1.65 -22.07 15.39
CA PRO A 541 -2.86 -22.87 15.29
C PRO A 541 -2.50 -24.26 15.81
N GLN A 542 -3.15 -24.67 16.90
CA GLN A 542 -3.07 -26.03 17.40
C GLN A 542 -3.36 -26.96 16.22
N ALA A 543 -2.35 -27.74 15.80
CA ALA A 543 -2.54 -28.83 14.88
C ALA A 543 -3.65 -29.69 15.48
N GLY A 544 -4.81 -29.68 14.84
CA GLY A 544 -6.00 -30.39 15.28
C GLY A 544 -5.70 -31.89 15.40
N GLU A 545 -6.17 -32.44 16.50
CA GLU A 545 -6.37 -33.86 16.70
C GLU A 545 -7.24 -34.48 15.59
#